data_dab3b39094cc87d4554c84d461c79aa6
#
_entry.id   dab3b39094cc87d4554c84d461c79aa6
#
_cell.length_a   1.000
_cell.length_b   1.000
_cell.length_c   1.000
_cell.angle_alpha   90.00
_cell.angle_beta   90.00
_cell.angle_gamma   90.00
#
_symmetry.space_group_name_H-M   'P 1'
#
loop_
_entity.id
_entity.type
_entity.pdbx_description
1 polymer ?
#
loop_
_entity_poly.entity_id
_entity_poly.type
_entity_poly.pdbx_seq_one_letter_code
_entity_poly.pdbx_strand_id
1 'polypeptide(L)'
;MAASADIYNSAQSHPATELRIVLIGGRYNDLPSGKSSAGNFILGQNVFDTSRRTAQSEARQQEVFSRRVTVVDTPGWWWNWPREDTPKLDQIEIQNSVHLCPPGPHVFLLVIPVDSHLSQLIKGSLKQHLELFNADVFSHTIVLFTAVSPCSDEKIESKIRRSPVLQWILQQCGNRKHFLNLSNREDRDQVKKLLEKIETLITINGFRHCSVDRSQGEALRKEMRDLTERASKRFDQVQKQRNKLKLQIEGGKISSDHLRIVMIGGSLAGKSSRGNIILGKNVFNVNKNNDRRTTCSEISHSVIEGRRLTVVDSPGWFDINTLQETSEMDKLEIESSVNLCPPGPHAVLLFIPVIMNIDESYLRSVQEHMSLFREEIWKHTLVLFTYGDWLGVKTVEEQIESDEGLQWIVNKCENRYHVLNNKDHSDKTQVKELLEKIEEMWAGNEKSYYEVELD
;
A
#
# COMPACT_ATOMS: atom_id res chain seq x y z
N MET A 1 30.26 -69.61 19.19
CA MET A 1 29.69 -68.55 20.04
C MET A 1 30.16 -67.26 19.51
N ALA A 2 29.33 -66.62 18.70
CA ALA A 2 29.59 -65.27 18.11
C ALA A 2 28.58 -64.31 18.72
N ALA A 3 29.10 -63.33 19.40
CA ALA A 3 28.31 -62.20 19.95
C ALA A 3 27.97 -61.20 18.85
N SER A 4 26.69 -61.02 18.62
CA SER A 4 26.15 -59.99 17.79
C SER A 4 26.27 -58.62 18.50
N ALA A 5 27.02 -57.69 17.92
CA ALA A 5 27.08 -56.35 18.36
C ALA A 5 25.95 -55.55 17.63
N ASP A 6 24.96 -55.14 18.40
CA ASP A 6 23.94 -54.19 17.96
C ASP A 6 24.58 -52.82 17.73
N ILE A 7 24.68 -52.41 16.46
CA ILE A 7 25.04 -51.05 16.08
C ILE A 7 23.75 -50.23 16.10
N TYR A 8 23.49 -49.54 17.23
CA TYR A 8 22.56 -48.46 17.28
C TYR A 8 23.17 -47.25 16.52
N ASN A 9 22.78 -47.12 15.25
CA ASN A 9 23.07 -45.93 14.46
C ASN A 9 22.10 -44.83 14.93
N SER A 10 22.52 -44.07 15.94
CA SER A 10 21.89 -42.78 16.22
C SER A 10 22.21 -41.87 15.04
N ALA A 11 21.26 -41.72 14.13
CA ALA A 11 21.29 -40.68 13.12
C ALA A 11 21.27 -39.34 13.84
N GLN A 12 22.44 -38.79 14.14
CA GLN A 12 22.58 -37.40 14.47
C GLN A 12 22.15 -36.60 13.23
N SER A 13 20.93 -36.05 13.27
CA SER A 13 20.49 -35.09 12.26
C SER A 13 21.43 -33.88 12.36
N HIS A 14 22.35 -33.76 11.41
CA HIS A 14 23.15 -32.56 11.29
C HIS A 14 22.20 -31.40 11.07
N PRO A 15 22.28 -30.32 11.84
CA PRO A 15 21.45 -29.14 11.62
C PRO A 15 21.64 -28.65 10.18
N ALA A 16 20.56 -28.25 9.54
CA ALA A 16 20.62 -27.71 8.20
C ALA A 16 21.58 -26.51 8.17
N THR A 17 22.58 -26.55 7.30
CA THR A 17 23.60 -25.49 7.21
C THR A 17 23.05 -24.20 6.58
N GLU A 18 21.92 -24.31 5.88
CA GLU A 18 21.26 -23.20 5.21
C GLU A 18 19.75 -23.22 5.47
N LEU A 19 19.23 -22.07 5.90
CA LEU A 19 17.80 -21.87 6.13
C LEU A 19 17.31 -20.67 5.29
N ARG A 20 16.23 -20.87 4.54
CA ARG A 20 15.61 -19.83 3.71
C ARG A 20 14.18 -19.57 4.21
N ILE A 21 13.94 -18.36 4.63
CA ILE A 21 12.74 -17.91 5.32
C ILE A 21 12.09 -16.79 4.51
N VAL A 22 10.78 -16.87 4.25
CA VAL A 22 9.99 -15.79 3.69
C VAL A 22 9.01 -15.31 4.76
N LEU A 23 9.05 -14.01 5.07
CA LEU A 23 8.13 -13.38 6.01
C LEU A 23 6.87 -12.93 5.25
N ILE A 24 5.72 -13.41 5.70
CA ILE A 24 4.42 -13.06 5.12
C ILE A 24 3.48 -12.54 6.22
N GLY A 25 2.51 -11.74 5.83
CA GLY A 25 1.51 -11.23 6.75
C GLY A 25 0.88 -9.94 6.26
N GLY A 26 -0.23 -9.61 6.88
CA GLY A 26 -0.99 -8.41 6.57
C GLY A 26 -0.78 -7.30 7.60
N ARG A 27 -1.42 -6.18 7.38
CA ARG A 27 -1.47 -5.05 8.30
C ARG A 27 -2.92 -4.71 8.66
N TYR A 28 -3.09 -4.09 9.79
CA TYR A 28 -4.38 -3.69 10.31
C TYR A 28 -4.32 -2.23 10.75
N ASN A 29 -5.17 -1.38 10.20
CA ASN A 29 -5.12 0.07 10.39
C ASN A 29 -3.68 0.60 10.17
N ASP A 30 -3.24 1.56 10.99
CA ASP A 30 -1.90 2.13 10.92
C ASP A 30 -0.81 1.28 11.60
N LEU A 31 -1.19 0.10 12.11
CA LEU A 31 -0.24 -0.80 12.77
C LEU A 31 0.56 -1.59 11.74
N PRO A 32 1.90 -1.49 11.76
CA PRO A 32 2.75 -2.29 10.90
C PRO A 32 2.60 -3.77 11.22
N SER A 33 2.78 -4.61 10.20
CA SER A 33 2.72 -6.07 10.35
C SER A 33 3.80 -6.65 11.27
N GLY A 34 4.88 -5.91 11.51
CA GLY A 34 6.02 -6.35 12.31
C GLY A 34 6.98 -7.31 11.59
N LYS A 35 6.80 -7.57 10.29
CA LYS A 35 7.67 -8.47 9.52
C LYS A 35 9.13 -8.02 9.48
N SER A 36 9.39 -6.77 9.07
CA SER A 36 10.74 -6.22 8.99
C SER A 36 11.46 -6.25 10.35
N SER A 37 10.74 -5.92 11.42
CA SER A 37 11.28 -5.99 12.81
C SER A 37 11.57 -7.43 13.23
N ALA A 38 10.70 -8.39 12.88
CA ALA A 38 10.94 -9.80 13.13
C ALA A 38 12.15 -10.31 12.34
N GLY A 39 12.29 -9.92 11.07
CA GLY A 39 13.44 -10.26 10.23
C GLY A 39 14.76 -9.75 10.82
N ASN A 40 14.79 -8.48 11.24
CA ASN A 40 15.95 -7.90 11.93
C ASN A 40 16.29 -8.63 13.24
N PHE A 41 15.27 -9.00 13.99
CA PHE A 41 15.45 -9.78 15.22
C PHE A 41 16.04 -11.16 14.94
N ILE A 42 15.51 -11.87 13.95
CA ILE A 42 16.01 -13.21 13.55
C ILE A 42 17.48 -13.11 13.11
N LEU A 43 17.80 -12.16 12.23
CA LEU A 43 19.15 -11.99 11.70
C LEU A 43 20.14 -11.35 12.73
N GLY A 44 19.63 -10.78 13.82
CA GLY A 44 20.45 -10.13 14.84
C GLY A 44 21.06 -8.80 14.40
N GLN A 45 20.58 -8.20 13.31
CA GLN A 45 21.05 -6.94 12.73
C GLN A 45 19.89 -6.15 12.12
N ASN A 46 19.99 -4.82 12.18
CA ASN A 46 19.00 -3.92 11.56
C ASN A 46 19.32 -3.76 10.06
N VAL A 47 18.93 -4.74 9.26
CA VAL A 47 19.18 -4.79 7.81
C VAL A 47 17.95 -4.45 6.96
N PHE A 48 16.75 -4.52 7.55
CA PHE A 48 15.50 -4.10 6.93
C PHE A 48 15.07 -2.75 7.51
N ASP A 49 14.59 -1.85 6.67
CA ASP A 49 14.05 -0.56 7.09
C ASP A 49 12.69 -0.74 7.79
N THR A 50 12.61 -0.33 9.04
CA THR A 50 11.37 -0.40 9.86
C THR A 50 10.67 0.96 9.99
N SER A 51 11.24 2.03 9.41
CA SER A 51 10.70 3.39 9.51
C SER A 51 9.56 3.66 8.53
N ARG A 52 9.48 2.88 7.47
CA ARG A 52 8.45 2.99 6.43
C ARG A 52 7.92 1.62 6.02
N ARG A 53 6.84 1.61 5.25
CA ARG A 53 6.25 0.41 4.69
C ARG A 53 7.22 -0.29 3.73
N THR A 54 7.28 -1.61 3.79
CA THR A 54 7.98 -2.43 2.79
C THR A 54 7.15 -2.46 1.49
N ALA A 55 7.65 -1.80 0.46
CA ALA A 55 7.00 -1.75 -0.87
C ALA A 55 7.66 -2.67 -1.90
N GLN A 56 8.83 -3.20 -1.57
CA GLN A 56 9.61 -4.11 -2.40
C GLN A 56 10.09 -5.26 -1.55
N SER A 57 10.00 -6.49 -2.07
CA SER A 57 10.56 -7.66 -1.41
C SER A 57 12.08 -7.62 -1.43
N GLU A 58 12.69 -7.85 -0.27
CA GLU A 58 14.15 -7.79 -0.09
C GLU A 58 14.66 -9.02 0.65
N ALA A 59 15.76 -9.59 0.15
CA ALA A 59 16.46 -10.69 0.81
C ALA A 59 17.71 -10.21 1.55
N ARG A 60 17.91 -10.67 2.76
CA ARG A 60 19.13 -10.48 3.55
C ARG A 60 19.60 -11.81 4.12
N GLN A 61 20.92 -11.96 4.22
CA GLN A 61 21.53 -13.19 4.69
C GLN A 61 22.56 -12.89 5.78
N GLN A 62 22.52 -13.69 6.83
CA GLN A 62 23.47 -13.61 7.93
C GLN A 62 23.79 -15.03 8.46
N GLU A 63 24.92 -15.16 9.11
CA GLU A 63 25.21 -16.33 9.92
C GLU A 63 24.56 -16.20 11.30
N VAL A 64 23.70 -17.14 11.65
CA VAL A 64 22.97 -17.17 12.93
C VAL A 64 23.07 -18.56 13.54
N PHE A 65 23.72 -18.69 14.70
CA PHE A 65 23.98 -19.97 15.36
C PHE A 65 24.59 -21.01 14.43
N SER A 66 25.65 -20.63 13.71
CA SER A 66 26.38 -21.47 12.73
C SER A 66 25.50 -21.97 11.55
N ARG A 67 24.41 -21.26 11.25
CA ARG A 67 23.56 -21.50 10.08
C ARG A 67 23.56 -20.29 9.18
N ARG A 68 23.64 -20.49 7.88
CA ARG A 68 23.42 -19.46 6.90
C ARG A 68 21.91 -19.20 6.78
N VAL A 69 21.43 -18.10 7.35
CA VAL A 69 20.02 -17.76 7.38
C VAL A 69 19.73 -16.67 6.38
N THR A 70 18.90 -16.96 5.39
CA THR A 70 18.35 -15.98 4.44
C THR A 70 16.92 -15.67 4.85
N VAL A 71 16.63 -14.40 5.04
CA VAL A 71 15.30 -13.89 5.33
C VAL A 71 14.87 -12.97 4.19
N VAL A 72 13.68 -13.21 3.66
CA VAL A 72 13.03 -12.34 2.67
C VAL A 72 11.89 -11.59 3.36
N ASP A 73 12.00 -10.27 3.41
CA ASP A 73 10.92 -9.39 3.85
C ASP A 73 10.02 -9.04 2.66
N THR A 74 8.71 -8.95 2.89
CA THR A 74 7.71 -8.79 1.83
C THR A 74 6.74 -7.66 2.14
N PRO A 75 6.10 -7.04 1.14
CA PRO A 75 4.97 -6.17 1.37
C PRO A 75 3.86 -6.86 2.16
N GLY A 76 3.22 -6.13 3.05
CA GLY A 76 2.00 -6.57 3.72
C GLY A 76 0.77 -6.14 2.95
N TRP A 77 -0.26 -6.94 3.01
CA TRP A 77 -1.59 -6.57 2.51
C TRP A 77 -2.50 -6.17 3.67
N TRP A 78 -3.65 -5.60 3.35
CA TRP A 78 -4.66 -5.32 4.37
C TRP A 78 -5.40 -6.62 4.74
N TRP A 79 -5.36 -7.01 6.01
CA TRP A 79 -5.90 -8.29 6.50
C TRP A 79 -7.34 -8.57 6.07
N ASN A 80 -8.18 -7.55 5.97
CA ASN A 80 -9.61 -7.68 5.67
C ASN A 80 -9.92 -7.54 4.17
N TRP A 81 -8.94 -7.20 3.33
CA TRP A 81 -9.17 -6.95 1.92
C TRP A 81 -8.96 -8.21 1.08
N PRO A 82 -9.82 -8.45 0.08
CA PRO A 82 -9.57 -9.48 -0.90
C PRO A 82 -8.31 -9.14 -1.72
N ARG A 83 -7.72 -10.16 -2.34
CA ARG A 83 -6.52 -9.97 -3.16
C ARG A 83 -6.72 -8.96 -4.30
N GLU A 84 -7.91 -8.93 -4.89
CA GLU A 84 -8.25 -8.03 -5.99
C GLU A 84 -8.14 -6.54 -5.63
N ASP A 85 -8.31 -6.19 -4.34
CA ASP A 85 -8.18 -4.82 -3.85
C ASP A 85 -6.71 -4.47 -3.51
N THR A 86 -5.83 -5.45 -3.42
CA THR A 86 -4.40 -5.22 -3.15
C THR A 86 -3.72 -4.66 -4.39
N PRO A 87 -2.94 -3.56 -4.28
CA PRO A 87 -2.25 -2.98 -5.41
C PRO A 87 -1.45 -4.01 -6.20
N LYS A 88 -1.51 -3.93 -7.52
CA LYS A 88 -0.86 -4.88 -8.42
C LYS A 88 0.65 -4.97 -8.18
N LEU A 89 1.31 -3.84 -7.89
CA LEU A 89 2.72 -3.81 -7.51
C LEU A 89 3.01 -4.66 -6.28
N ASP A 90 2.18 -4.57 -5.25
CA ASP A 90 2.36 -5.37 -4.04
C ASP A 90 2.16 -6.86 -4.32
N GLN A 91 1.16 -7.22 -5.13
CA GLN A 91 0.96 -8.61 -5.54
C GLN A 91 2.18 -9.17 -6.28
N ILE A 92 2.74 -8.42 -7.22
CA ILE A 92 3.95 -8.80 -7.97
C ILE A 92 5.14 -9.00 -7.01
N GLU A 93 5.36 -8.08 -6.08
CA GLU A 93 6.45 -8.16 -5.11
C GLU A 93 6.30 -9.34 -4.14
N ILE A 94 5.08 -9.58 -3.65
CA ILE A 94 4.79 -10.76 -2.82
C ILE A 94 5.09 -12.05 -3.60
N GLN A 95 4.61 -12.14 -4.82
CA GLN A 95 4.83 -13.29 -5.69
C GLN A 95 6.32 -13.51 -6.00
N ASN A 96 7.07 -12.41 -6.23
CA ASN A 96 8.51 -12.46 -6.50
C ASN A 96 9.35 -12.90 -5.29
N SER A 97 8.84 -12.76 -4.08
CA SER A 97 9.62 -12.99 -2.84
C SER A 97 10.24 -14.39 -2.77
N VAL A 98 9.53 -15.41 -3.21
CA VAL A 98 10.03 -16.81 -3.21
C VAL A 98 11.18 -17.04 -4.19
N HIS A 99 11.33 -16.18 -5.19
CA HIS A 99 12.42 -16.22 -6.16
C HIS A 99 13.69 -15.52 -5.68
N LEU A 100 13.62 -14.81 -4.56
CA LEU A 100 14.76 -14.13 -3.94
C LEU A 100 15.61 -15.04 -3.04
N CYS A 101 15.16 -16.25 -2.80
CA CYS A 101 15.89 -17.27 -2.02
C CYS A 101 15.94 -18.62 -2.77
N PRO A 102 16.62 -18.68 -3.93
CA PRO A 102 16.67 -19.91 -4.72
C PRO A 102 17.32 -21.07 -3.96
N PRO A 103 16.88 -22.31 -4.18
CA PRO A 103 15.87 -22.78 -5.14
C PRO A 103 14.42 -22.68 -4.64
N GLY A 104 14.18 -22.07 -3.49
CA GLY A 104 12.90 -21.81 -2.87
C GLY A 104 12.99 -21.77 -1.34
N PRO A 105 12.00 -21.19 -0.65
CA PRO A 105 12.00 -21.10 0.80
C PRO A 105 11.79 -22.49 1.45
N HIS A 106 12.40 -22.69 2.61
CA HIS A 106 12.12 -23.83 3.46
C HIS A 106 10.86 -23.58 4.30
N VAL A 107 10.65 -22.33 4.70
CA VAL A 107 9.56 -21.92 5.59
C VAL A 107 9.02 -20.54 5.25
N PHE A 108 7.72 -20.41 5.41
CA PHE A 108 7.04 -19.13 5.52
C PHE A 108 6.76 -18.84 7.00
N LEU A 109 7.12 -17.67 7.47
CA LEU A 109 6.70 -17.19 8.78
C LEU A 109 5.52 -16.24 8.59
N LEU A 110 4.33 -16.67 9.00
CA LEU A 110 3.14 -15.85 9.02
C LEU A 110 3.16 -14.97 10.28
N VAL A 111 3.55 -13.72 10.12
CA VAL A 111 3.77 -12.80 11.24
C VAL A 111 2.47 -12.15 11.67
N ILE A 112 2.08 -12.37 12.92
CA ILE A 112 0.86 -11.83 13.52
C ILE A 112 1.24 -11.13 14.83
N PRO A 113 1.14 -9.79 14.91
CA PRO A 113 1.31 -9.07 16.16
C PRO A 113 0.26 -9.53 17.18
N VAL A 114 0.67 -9.76 18.43
CA VAL A 114 -0.23 -10.24 19.50
C VAL A 114 -1.38 -9.29 19.80
N ASP A 115 -1.20 -7.99 19.53
CA ASP A 115 -2.24 -6.98 19.74
C ASP A 115 -3.19 -6.82 18.55
N SER A 116 -3.02 -7.61 17.47
CA SER A 116 -3.92 -7.57 16.31
C SER A 116 -5.31 -8.09 16.64
N HIS A 117 -6.33 -7.41 16.15
CA HIS A 117 -7.72 -7.86 16.19
C HIS A 117 -8.10 -8.41 14.81
N LEU A 118 -8.15 -9.73 14.70
CA LEU A 118 -8.42 -10.41 13.44
C LEU A 118 -9.91 -10.70 13.27
N SER A 119 -10.54 -10.21 12.20
CA SER A 119 -11.93 -10.50 11.84
C SER A 119 -12.07 -11.79 11.04
N GLN A 120 -13.31 -12.27 10.86
CA GLN A 120 -13.57 -13.45 10.02
C GLN A 120 -13.21 -13.26 8.54
N LEU A 121 -13.18 -12.02 8.05
CA LEU A 121 -12.81 -11.68 6.67
C LEU A 121 -11.37 -12.11 6.31
N ILE A 122 -10.51 -12.22 7.31
CA ILE A 122 -9.10 -12.62 7.14
C ILE A 122 -8.96 -14.00 6.53
N LYS A 123 -9.85 -14.92 6.82
CA LYS A 123 -9.78 -16.29 6.29
C LYS A 123 -9.77 -16.32 4.76
N GLY A 124 -10.68 -15.57 4.14
CA GLY A 124 -10.75 -15.42 2.69
C GLY A 124 -9.55 -14.66 2.14
N SER A 125 -9.25 -13.53 2.72
CA SER A 125 -8.10 -12.69 2.34
C SER A 125 -6.78 -13.46 2.39
N LEU A 126 -6.51 -14.16 3.49
CA LEU A 126 -5.28 -14.97 3.64
C LEU A 126 -5.18 -16.04 2.55
N LYS A 127 -6.24 -16.83 2.33
CA LYS A 127 -6.24 -17.84 1.27
C LYS A 127 -5.93 -17.26 -0.09
N GLN A 128 -6.63 -16.18 -0.47
CA GLN A 128 -6.46 -15.53 -1.77
C GLN A 128 -5.04 -14.97 -1.97
N HIS A 129 -4.43 -14.38 -0.94
CA HIS A 129 -3.06 -13.88 -1.05
C HIS A 129 -2.03 -15.00 -1.11
N LEU A 130 -2.24 -16.10 -0.40
CA LEU A 130 -1.32 -17.26 -0.47
C LEU A 130 -1.37 -17.98 -1.82
N GLU A 131 -2.45 -17.87 -2.59
CA GLU A 131 -2.52 -18.36 -3.97
C GLU A 131 -1.50 -17.70 -4.91
N LEU A 132 -0.99 -16.51 -4.56
CA LEU A 132 0.08 -15.84 -5.33
C LEU A 132 1.36 -16.68 -5.44
N PHE A 133 1.59 -17.60 -4.53
CA PHE A 133 2.80 -18.43 -4.51
C PHE A 133 2.69 -19.71 -5.36
N ASN A 134 1.50 -20.06 -5.85
CA ASN A 134 1.23 -21.28 -6.61
C ASN A 134 1.81 -22.56 -5.96
N ALA A 135 1.76 -22.64 -4.63
CA ALA A 135 2.37 -23.71 -3.84
C ALA A 135 1.53 -24.01 -2.61
N ASP A 136 1.76 -25.16 -2.00
CA ASP A 136 1.20 -25.49 -0.69
C ASP A 136 1.95 -24.73 0.41
N VAL A 137 1.60 -23.46 0.59
CA VAL A 137 2.26 -22.57 1.55
C VAL A 137 1.96 -23.00 2.98
N PHE A 138 0.75 -23.47 3.27
CA PHE A 138 0.37 -23.82 4.64
C PHE A 138 1.21 -24.97 5.22
N SER A 139 1.59 -25.96 4.42
CA SER A 139 2.45 -27.06 4.88
C SER A 139 3.87 -26.62 5.21
N HIS A 140 4.30 -25.48 4.69
CA HIS A 140 5.59 -24.85 4.95
C HIS A 140 5.52 -23.65 5.90
N THR A 141 4.39 -23.42 6.59
CA THR A 141 4.18 -22.24 7.42
C THR A 141 4.28 -22.52 8.89
N ILE A 142 4.97 -21.64 9.61
CA ILE A 142 4.92 -21.46 11.06
C ILE A 142 4.26 -20.12 11.35
N VAL A 143 3.25 -20.09 12.22
CA VAL A 143 2.65 -18.83 12.69
C VAL A 143 3.58 -18.20 13.72
N LEU A 144 4.05 -17.00 13.43
CA LEU A 144 4.96 -16.25 14.27
C LEU A 144 4.22 -15.12 14.97
N PHE A 145 3.91 -15.29 16.24
CA PHE A 145 3.35 -14.22 17.06
C PHE A 145 4.46 -13.30 17.54
N THR A 146 4.27 -12.00 17.38
CA THR A 146 5.25 -10.97 17.79
C THR A 146 4.67 -10.02 18.82
N ALA A 147 5.47 -9.61 19.79
CA ALA A 147 5.14 -8.56 20.74
C ALA A 147 6.28 -7.54 20.83
N VAL A 148 5.93 -6.26 20.90
CA VAL A 148 6.86 -5.14 21.09
C VAL A 148 6.94 -4.69 22.55
N SER A 149 6.11 -5.26 23.42
CA SER A 149 6.08 -5.07 24.86
C SER A 149 6.12 -6.43 25.58
N PRO A 150 6.53 -6.51 26.85
CA PRO A 150 6.53 -7.75 27.59
C PRO A 150 5.14 -8.42 27.55
N CYS A 151 5.12 -9.67 27.13
CA CYS A 151 3.91 -10.46 27.00
C CYS A 151 4.21 -11.91 27.41
N SER A 152 3.33 -12.51 28.22
CA SER A 152 3.48 -13.90 28.63
C SER A 152 2.91 -14.87 27.61
N ASP A 153 3.47 -16.07 27.54
CA ASP A 153 2.96 -17.15 26.69
C ASP A 153 1.51 -17.48 27.03
N GLU A 154 1.14 -17.41 28.31
CA GLU A 154 -0.23 -17.66 28.77
C GLU A 154 -1.24 -16.64 28.20
N LYS A 155 -0.87 -15.38 28.08
CA LYS A 155 -1.70 -14.35 27.46
C LYS A 155 -1.96 -14.67 26.00
N ILE A 156 -0.95 -15.15 25.28
CA ILE A 156 -1.05 -15.52 23.89
C ILE A 156 -1.93 -16.77 23.72
N GLU A 157 -1.71 -17.81 24.53
CA GLU A 157 -2.53 -19.01 24.51
C GLU A 157 -4.00 -18.69 24.85
N SER A 158 -4.24 -17.78 25.79
CA SER A 158 -5.59 -17.30 26.09
C SER A 158 -6.23 -16.59 24.90
N LYS A 159 -5.47 -15.77 24.20
CA LYS A 159 -5.95 -15.08 22.98
C LYS A 159 -6.29 -16.07 21.87
N ILE A 160 -5.44 -17.06 21.64
CA ILE A 160 -5.70 -18.13 20.66
C ILE A 160 -6.97 -18.87 21.00
N ARG A 161 -7.15 -19.28 22.25
CA ARG A 161 -8.37 -20.00 22.70
C ARG A 161 -9.65 -19.19 22.50
N ARG A 162 -9.60 -17.85 22.56
CA ARG A 162 -10.74 -16.96 22.39
C ARG A 162 -11.01 -16.55 20.94
N SER A 163 -10.08 -16.80 20.04
CA SER A 163 -10.18 -16.37 18.64
C SER A 163 -10.39 -17.54 17.69
N PRO A 164 -11.61 -17.73 17.17
CA PRO A 164 -11.87 -18.76 16.16
C PRO A 164 -11.03 -18.58 14.89
N VAL A 165 -10.65 -17.34 14.57
CA VAL A 165 -9.79 -17.03 13.41
C VAL A 165 -8.37 -17.55 13.62
N LEU A 166 -7.77 -17.27 14.80
CA LEU A 166 -6.42 -17.77 15.12
C LEU A 166 -6.39 -19.29 15.19
N GLN A 167 -7.42 -19.91 15.76
CA GLN A 167 -7.54 -21.36 15.79
C GLN A 167 -7.59 -21.93 14.37
N TRP A 168 -8.37 -21.32 13.48
CA TRP A 168 -8.44 -21.73 12.09
C TRP A 168 -7.08 -21.59 11.38
N ILE A 169 -6.40 -20.44 11.53
CA ILE A 169 -5.06 -20.23 10.95
C ILE A 169 -4.08 -21.30 11.43
N LEU A 170 -4.03 -21.57 12.74
CA LEU A 170 -3.16 -22.58 13.31
C LEU A 170 -3.49 -23.96 12.78
N GLN A 171 -4.77 -24.32 12.65
CA GLN A 171 -5.20 -25.58 12.09
C GLN A 171 -4.70 -25.76 10.64
N GLN A 172 -4.78 -24.70 9.81
CA GLN A 172 -4.24 -24.75 8.45
C GLN A 172 -2.72 -24.97 8.44
N CYS A 173 -2.01 -24.42 9.41
CA CYS A 173 -0.56 -24.54 9.56
C CYS A 173 -0.12 -25.76 10.39
N GLY A 174 -0.97 -26.77 10.59
CA GLY A 174 -0.66 -27.97 11.40
C GLY A 174 -0.28 -27.63 12.84
N ASN A 175 -0.89 -26.62 13.43
CA ASN A 175 -0.66 -26.09 14.78
C ASN A 175 0.79 -25.64 15.06
N ARG A 176 1.57 -25.36 14.02
CA ARG A 176 2.94 -24.84 14.16
C ARG A 176 2.91 -23.36 14.50
N LYS A 177 3.46 -23.03 15.65
CA LYS A 177 3.55 -21.64 16.15
C LYS A 177 4.86 -21.39 16.88
N HIS A 178 5.25 -20.14 16.91
CA HIS A 178 6.35 -19.62 17.71
C HIS A 178 6.05 -18.21 18.18
N PHE A 179 6.62 -17.82 19.31
CA PHE A 179 6.48 -16.50 19.88
C PHE A 179 7.82 -15.78 19.92
N LEU A 180 7.87 -14.52 19.45
CA LEU A 180 9.00 -13.62 19.57
C LEU A 180 8.63 -12.37 20.34
N ASN A 181 9.30 -12.16 21.45
CA ASN A 181 9.28 -10.91 22.19
C ASN A 181 10.36 -9.98 21.62
N LEU A 182 9.97 -9.05 20.76
CA LEU A 182 10.89 -8.12 20.09
C LEU A 182 11.43 -7.02 21.03
N SER A 183 10.85 -6.85 22.22
CA SER A 183 11.35 -5.90 23.23
C SER A 183 12.61 -6.39 23.93
N ASN A 184 12.84 -7.70 24.00
CA ASN A 184 14.01 -8.31 24.61
C ASN A 184 15.04 -8.73 23.55
N ARG A 185 15.81 -7.79 23.05
CA ARG A 185 16.80 -8.01 21.99
C ARG A 185 17.97 -8.89 22.41
N GLU A 186 18.26 -8.96 23.70
CA GLU A 186 19.37 -9.74 24.25
C GLU A 186 19.05 -11.23 24.32
N ASP A 187 17.77 -11.59 24.38
CA ASP A 187 17.32 -12.97 24.45
C ASP A 187 17.36 -13.64 23.06
N ARG A 188 18.55 -14.09 22.68
CA ARG A 188 18.79 -14.80 21.42
C ARG A 188 18.33 -16.25 21.46
N ASP A 189 18.01 -16.78 22.64
CA ASP A 189 17.48 -18.15 22.78
C ASP A 189 16.12 -18.33 22.09
N GLN A 190 15.31 -17.25 22.03
CA GLN A 190 14.07 -17.22 21.26
C GLN A 190 14.30 -17.55 19.78
N VAL A 191 15.36 -16.99 19.19
CA VAL A 191 15.72 -17.22 17.78
C VAL A 191 16.26 -18.63 17.60
N LYS A 192 17.11 -19.10 18.51
CA LYS A 192 17.64 -20.47 18.47
C LYS A 192 16.50 -21.49 18.43
N LYS A 193 15.52 -21.37 19.34
CA LYS A 193 14.34 -22.21 19.38
C LYS A 193 13.48 -22.14 18.10
N LEU A 194 13.38 -20.96 17.51
CA LEU A 194 12.69 -20.79 16.22
C LEU A 194 13.41 -21.57 15.10
N LEU A 195 14.73 -21.42 15.01
CA LEU A 195 15.52 -22.14 14.00
C LEU A 195 15.42 -23.66 14.16
N GLU A 196 15.41 -24.18 15.40
CA GLU A 196 15.20 -25.60 15.71
C GLU A 196 13.81 -26.08 15.25
N LYS A 197 12.74 -25.25 15.44
CA LYS A 197 11.41 -25.57 14.93
C LYS A 197 11.37 -25.58 13.39
N ILE A 198 12.09 -24.67 12.75
CA ILE A 198 12.21 -24.65 11.29
C ILE A 198 12.90 -25.92 10.79
N GLU A 199 13.99 -26.33 11.41
CA GLU A 199 14.70 -27.57 11.08
C GLU A 199 13.81 -28.81 11.27
N THR A 200 13.00 -28.83 12.33
CA THR A 200 11.99 -29.86 12.54
C THR A 200 10.98 -29.92 11.41
N LEU A 201 10.49 -28.75 10.97
CA LEU A 201 9.55 -28.67 9.85
C LEU A 201 10.20 -29.16 8.53
N ILE A 202 11.44 -28.76 8.27
CA ILE A 202 12.21 -29.24 7.11
C ILE A 202 12.31 -30.78 7.12
N THR A 203 12.57 -31.38 8.27
CA THR A 203 12.64 -32.86 8.43
C THR A 203 11.28 -33.47 8.16
N ILE A 204 10.19 -32.93 8.72
CA ILE A 204 8.81 -33.41 8.48
C ILE A 204 8.46 -33.37 6.99
N ASN A 205 8.90 -32.34 6.29
CA ASN A 205 8.68 -32.17 4.85
C ASN A 205 9.68 -32.97 3.99
N GLY A 206 10.42 -33.89 4.58
CA GLY A 206 11.37 -34.80 3.88
C GLY A 206 12.54 -34.03 3.25
N PHE A 207 13.04 -33.01 3.95
CA PHE A 207 14.14 -32.11 3.52
C PHE A 207 13.84 -31.33 2.22
N ARG A 208 12.57 -31.17 1.88
CA ARG A 208 12.16 -30.41 0.71
C ARG A 208 11.91 -28.95 1.08
N HIS A 209 12.36 -28.07 0.22
CA HIS A 209 11.90 -26.67 0.21
C HIS A 209 10.56 -26.56 -0.53
N CYS A 210 9.87 -25.44 -0.36
CA CYS A 210 8.69 -25.14 -1.16
C CYS A 210 9.10 -25.02 -2.64
N SER A 211 8.43 -25.78 -3.50
CA SER A 211 8.73 -25.79 -4.93
C SER A 211 8.40 -24.46 -5.57
N VAL A 212 9.33 -23.92 -6.35
CA VAL A 212 9.20 -22.65 -7.04
C VAL A 212 9.49 -22.84 -8.53
N ASP A 213 8.56 -22.42 -9.38
CA ASP A 213 8.74 -22.48 -10.82
C ASP A 213 9.66 -21.35 -11.31
N ARG A 214 10.85 -21.74 -11.81
CA ARG A 214 11.83 -20.77 -12.34
C ARG A 214 11.32 -19.96 -13.51
N SER A 215 10.48 -20.55 -14.36
CA SER A 215 9.92 -19.86 -15.53
C SER A 215 9.01 -18.69 -15.11
N GLN A 216 8.26 -18.88 -14.02
CA GLN A 216 7.46 -17.80 -13.43
C GLN A 216 8.35 -16.67 -12.88
N GLY A 217 9.45 -17.02 -12.22
CA GLY A 217 10.40 -16.02 -11.72
C GLY A 217 11.05 -15.20 -12.84
N GLU A 218 11.35 -15.82 -13.97
CA GLU A 218 11.87 -15.12 -15.16
C GLU A 218 10.81 -14.21 -15.78
N ALA A 219 9.58 -14.68 -15.89
CA ALA A 219 8.44 -13.91 -16.38
C ALA A 219 8.16 -12.69 -15.49
N LEU A 220 8.14 -12.86 -14.17
CA LEU A 220 7.98 -11.75 -13.21
C LEU A 220 9.09 -10.72 -13.30
N ARG A 221 10.35 -11.16 -13.37
CA ARG A 221 11.49 -10.23 -13.54
C ARG A 221 11.40 -9.44 -14.83
N LYS A 222 10.92 -10.08 -15.92
CA LYS A 222 10.68 -9.39 -17.18
C LYS A 222 9.55 -8.36 -17.01
N GLU A 223 8.42 -8.76 -16.46
CA GLU A 223 7.29 -7.86 -16.19
C GLU A 223 7.70 -6.65 -15.36
N MET A 224 8.48 -6.85 -14.30
CA MET A 224 9.00 -5.76 -13.46
C MET A 224 9.92 -4.81 -14.23
N ARG A 225 10.81 -5.33 -15.07
CA ARG A 225 11.68 -4.48 -15.92
C ARG A 225 10.87 -3.67 -16.93
N ASP A 226 9.94 -4.32 -17.62
CA ASP A 226 9.08 -3.68 -18.62
C ASP A 226 8.22 -2.58 -17.97
N LEU A 227 7.73 -2.82 -16.75
CA LEU A 227 6.97 -1.85 -15.96
C LEU A 227 7.84 -0.66 -15.56
N THR A 228 9.04 -0.88 -15.05
CA THR A 228 9.99 0.19 -14.69
C THR A 228 10.37 1.02 -15.92
N GLU A 229 10.56 0.40 -17.06
CA GLU A 229 10.84 1.11 -18.32
C GLU A 229 9.65 1.99 -18.76
N ARG A 230 8.42 1.48 -18.69
CA ARG A 230 7.21 2.28 -18.99
C ARG A 230 7.05 3.44 -18.02
N ALA A 231 7.28 3.19 -16.73
CA ALA A 231 7.24 4.22 -15.69
C ALA A 231 8.25 5.34 -15.95
N SER A 232 9.49 5.00 -16.31
CA SER A 232 10.52 5.97 -16.69
C SER A 232 10.10 6.79 -17.91
N LYS A 233 9.56 6.15 -18.94
CA LYS A 233 9.07 6.84 -20.14
C LYS A 233 7.93 7.83 -19.80
N ARG A 234 6.98 7.43 -18.94
CA ARG A 234 5.90 8.32 -18.47
C ARG A 234 6.47 9.52 -17.74
N PHE A 235 7.38 9.30 -16.80
CA PHE A 235 8.04 10.39 -16.08
C PHE A 235 8.71 11.38 -17.04
N ASP A 236 9.49 10.90 -17.99
CA ASP A 236 10.16 11.75 -18.98
C ASP A 236 9.17 12.56 -19.84
N GLN A 237 8.06 11.93 -20.24
CA GLN A 237 7.00 12.61 -20.99
C GLN A 237 6.37 13.73 -20.17
N VAL A 238 6.05 13.46 -18.90
CA VAL A 238 5.48 14.47 -17.98
C VAL A 238 6.46 15.61 -17.76
N GLN A 239 7.75 15.33 -17.57
CA GLN A 239 8.77 16.38 -17.38
C GLN A 239 8.92 17.25 -18.63
N LYS A 240 8.92 16.68 -19.82
CA LYS A 240 8.95 17.43 -21.10
C LYS A 240 7.72 18.32 -21.25
N GLN A 241 6.54 17.81 -20.94
CA GLN A 241 5.27 18.57 -20.98
C GLN A 241 5.33 19.75 -19.99
N ARG A 242 5.74 19.49 -18.74
CA ARG A 242 5.87 20.53 -17.72
C ARG A 242 6.87 21.62 -18.10
N ASN A 243 8.05 21.25 -18.59
CA ASN A 243 9.08 22.20 -19.01
C ASN A 243 8.57 23.12 -20.13
N LYS A 244 7.83 22.58 -21.10
CA LYS A 244 7.21 23.37 -22.16
C LYS A 244 6.22 24.39 -21.60
N LEU A 245 5.37 23.98 -20.64
CA LEU A 245 4.38 24.85 -20.02
C LEU A 245 5.01 25.93 -19.12
N LYS A 246 6.08 25.58 -18.38
CA LYS A 246 6.86 26.56 -17.58
C LYS A 246 7.43 27.69 -18.44
N LEU A 247 7.97 27.38 -19.60
CA LEU A 247 8.47 28.39 -20.54
C LEU A 247 7.36 29.35 -21.01
N GLN A 248 6.13 28.86 -21.15
CA GLN A 248 4.98 29.72 -21.50
C GLN A 248 4.60 30.64 -20.36
N ILE A 249 4.71 30.21 -19.11
CA ILE A 249 4.44 31.01 -17.91
C ILE A 249 5.52 32.09 -17.76
N GLU A 250 6.80 31.77 -17.89
CA GLU A 250 7.92 32.71 -17.82
C GLU A 250 7.85 33.79 -18.91
N GLY A 251 7.26 33.49 -20.06
CA GLY A 251 6.98 34.44 -21.13
C GLY A 251 5.89 35.48 -20.84
N GLY A 252 5.42 35.55 -19.60
CA GLY A 252 4.53 36.64 -19.12
C GLY A 252 3.04 36.39 -19.31
N LYS A 253 2.62 35.15 -19.57
CA LYS A 253 1.21 34.89 -19.88
C LYS A 253 0.27 34.77 -18.69
N ILE A 254 0.75 34.48 -17.45
CA ILE A 254 -0.19 34.17 -16.35
C ILE A 254 0.44 34.43 -14.97
N SER A 255 -0.15 35.38 -14.24
CA SER A 255 -0.14 35.43 -12.79
C SER A 255 -1.57 35.58 -12.33
N SER A 256 -2.14 34.56 -11.67
CA SER A 256 -3.42 34.75 -10.99
C SER A 256 -3.17 35.01 -9.51
N ASP A 257 -3.62 36.15 -9.04
CA ASP A 257 -3.61 36.48 -7.63
C ASP A 257 -4.60 35.65 -6.82
N HIS A 258 -5.46 34.87 -7.52
CA HIS A 258 -6.49 34.06 -6.92
C HIS A 258 -6.67 32.74 -7.65
N LEU A 259 -6.34 31.62 -6.97
CA LEU A 259 -6.61 30.26 -7.42
C LEU A 259 -7.87 29.69 -6.76
N ARG A 260 -8.74 29.10 -7.57
CA ARG A 260 -9.97 28.42 -7.14
C ARG A 260 -9.86 26.94 -7.45
N ILE A 261 -10.01 26.12 -6.42
CA ILE A 261 -9.81 24.66 -6.48
C ILE A 261 -11.05 23.96 -5.93
N VAL A 262 -11.54 22.96 -6.64
CA VAL A 262 -12.61 22.07 -6.17
C VAL A 262 -12.04 20.66 -5.99
N MET A 263 -12.27 20.04 -4.85
CA MET A 263 -11.84 18.68 -4.52
C MET A 263 -13.00 17.70 -4.73
N ILE A 264 -12.76 16.70 -5.56
CA ILE A 264 -13.73 15.66 -5.94
C ILE A 264 -13.09 14.28 -5.73
N GLY A 265 -13.88 13.28 -5.38
CA GLY A 265 -13.41 11.91 -5.21
C GLY A 265 -14.26 11.10 -4.24
N GLY A 266 -13.89 9.85 -4.03
CA GLY A 266 -14.57 8.95 -3.10
C GLY A 266 -14.58 9.45 -1.65
N SER A 267 -15.47 8.92 -0.85
CA SER A 267 -15.66 9.34 0.56
C SER A 267 -14.44 9.05 1.43
N LEU A 268 -13.69 8.00 1.12
CA LEU A 268 -12.48 7.59 1.86
C LEU A 268 -11.16 8.10 1.22
N ALA A 269 -11.25 8.90 0.17
CA ALA A 269 -10.07 9.42 -0.53
C ALA A 269 -9.26 10.47 0.25
N GLY A 270 -9.78 10.93 1.40
CA GLY A 270 -9.08 11.83 2.31
C GLY A 270 -9.08 13.30 1.87
N LYS A 271 -10.10 13.76 1.16
CA LYS A 271 -10.24 15.13 0.63
C LYS A 271 -10.10 16.21 1.71
N SER A 272 -10.94 16.14 2.75
CA SER A 272 -10.99 17.18 3.81
C SER A 272 -9.64 17.35 4.52
N SER A 273 -8.98 16.24 4.82
CA SER A 273 -7.63 16.27 5.45
C SER A 273 -6.60 16.95 4.55
N ARG A 274 -6.59 16.64 3.24
CA ARG A 274 -5.65 17.24 2.28
C ARG A 274 -6.01 18.67 1.94
N GLY A 275 -7.30 19.00 1.92
CA GLY A 275 -7.76 20.38 1.82
C GLY A 275 -7.18 21.26 2.94
N ASN A 276 -7.13 20.76 4.17
CA ASN A 276 -6.49 21.43 5.29
C ASN A 276 -4.98 21.61 5.08
N ILE A 277 -4.28 20.61 4.52
CA ILE A 277 -2.86 20.71 4.16
C ILE A 277 -2.66 21.78 3.08
N ILE A 278 -3.46 21.74 2.02
CA ILE A 278 -3.39 22.71 0.91
C ILE A 278 -3.62 24.15 1.40
N LEU A 279 -4.58 24.34 2.31
CA LEU A 279 -4.89 25.65 2.90
C LEU A 279 -3.91 26.08 4.00
N GLY A 280 -3.08 25.15 4.51
CA GLY A 280 -2.17 25.40 5.62
C GLY A 280 -2.86 25.67 6.96
N LYS A 281 -4.12 25.24 7.11
CA LYS A 281 -4.92 25.40 8.34
C LYS A 281 -6.04 24.37 8.43
N ASN A 282 -6.44 24.04 9.66
CA ASN A 282 -7.52 23.09 9.94
C ASN A 282 -8.89 23.80 9.90
N VAL A 283 -9.55 23.74 8.76
CA VAL A 283 -10.85 24.38 8.52
C VAL A 283 -11.93 23.38 8.15
N PHE A 284 -11.58 22.34 7.40
CA PHE A 284 -12.50 21.25 7.09
C PHE A 284 -12.49 20.24 8.22
N ASN A 285 -13.67 19.74 8.59
CA ASN A 285 -13.80 18.79 9.69
C ASN A 285 -13.30 17.43 9.27
N VAL A 286 -12.18 17.01 9.87
CA VAL A 286 -11.60 15.69 9.70
C VAL A 286 -11.91 14.87 10.94
N ASN A 287 -12.98 14.08 10.90
CA ASN A 287 -13.29 13.19 12.01
C ASN A 287 -12.35 11.98 12.02
N LYS A 288 -11.65 11.81 13.15
CA LYS A 288 -10.82 10.64 13.44
C LYS A 288 -11.62 9.35 13.63
N ASN A 289 -12.93 9.48 13.84
CA ASN A 289 -13.88 8.37 13.92
C ASN A 289 -14.71 8.40 12.64
N ASN A 290 -14.73 7.34 11.90
CA ASN A 290 -15.39 7.13 10.59
C ASN A 290 -16.91 7.42 10.53
N ASP A 291 -17.47 8.15 11.48
CA ASP A 291 -18.92 8.32 11.67
C ASP A 291 -19.53 9.55 11.00
N ARG A 292 -18.74 10.44 10.41
CA ARG A 292 -19.28 11.60 9.66
C ARG A 292 -18.58 11.82 8.35
N ARG A 293 -19.31 11.50 7.31
CA ARG A 293 -19.01 11.86 5.93
C ARG A 293 -19.34 13.35 5.69
N THR A 294 -18.57 14.04 4.84
CA THR A 294 -18.96 15.35 4.29
C THR A 294 -20.28 15.17 3.53
N THR A 295 -21.32 15.87 3.94
CA THR A 295 -22.68 15.77 3.35
C THR A 295 -23.09 16.98 2.54
N CYS A 296 -22.37 18.10 2.69
CA CYS A 296 -22.54 19.31 1.90
C CYS A 296 -21.16 19.85 1.49
N SER A 297 -21.13 20.58 0.40
CA SER A 297 -19.91 21.22 -0.07
C SER A 297 -19.55 22.40 0.84
N GLU A 298 -18.30 22.44 1.28
CA GLU A 298 -17.75 23.48 2.15
C GLU A 298 -16.68 24.28 1.41
N ILE A 299 -16.69 25.61 1.56
CA ILE A 299 -15.72 26.50 0.94
C ILE A 299 -14.83 27.16 1.99
N SER A 300 -13.55 27.26 1.73
CA SER A 300 -12.61 27.97 2.59
C SER A 300 -11.54 28.72 1.78
N HIS A 301 -10.96 29.73 2.41
CA HIS A 301 -9.99 30.62 1.79
C HIS A 301 -8.71 30.69 2.62
N SER A 302 -7.58 30.88 1.95
CA SER A 302 -6.28 31.13 2.57
C SER A 302 -5.44 32.05 1.69
N VAL A 303 -4.32 32.52 2.22
CA VAL A 303 -3.29 33.22 1.46
C VAL A 303 -2.00 32.43 1.60
N ILE A 304 -1.46 31.96 0.49
CA ILE A 304 -0.22 31.18 0.43
C ILE A 304 0.74 31.87 -0.53
N GLU A 305 1.92 32.22 -0.03
CA GLU A 305 2.96 32.94 -0.79
C GLU A 305 2.42 34.20 -1.50
N GLY A 306 1.57 34.97 -0.81
CA GLY A 306 0.96 36.18 -1.34
C GLY A 306 -0.22 35.96 -2.29
N ARG A 307 -0.59 34.73 -2.57
CA ARG A 307 -1.68 34.35 -3.46
C ARG A 307 -2.92 33.96 -2.67
N ARG A 308 -4.06 34.45 -3.07
CA ARG A 308 -5.35 34.03 -2.54
C ARG A 308 -5.71 32.64 -3.06
N LEU A 309 -6.07 31.76 -2.17
CA LEU A 309 -6.46 30.37 -2.47
C LEU A 309 -7.88 30.14 -1.96
N THR A 310 -8.75 29.65 -2.82
CA THR A 310 -10.09 29.19 -2.48
C THR A 310 -10.17 27.70 -2.74
N VAL A 311 -10.58 26.93 -1.75
CA VAL A 311 -10.74 25.48 -1.85
C VAL A 311 -12.15 25.09 -1.45
N VAL A 312 -12.78 24.30 -2.30
CA VAL A 312 -14.10 23.70 -2.05
C VAL A 312 -13.90 22.22 -1.76
N ASP A 313 -14.35 21.77 -0.58
CA ASP A 313 -14.44 20.36 -0.21
C ASP A 313 -15.84 19.86 -0.54
N SER A 314 -15.96 18.92 -1.48
CA SER A 314 -17.23 18.35 -1.89
C SER A 314 -17.52 17.03 -1.16
N PRO A 315 -18.79 16.61 -1.04
CA PRO A 315 -19.13 15.27 -0.60
C PRO A 315 -18.44 14.21 -1.46
N GLY A 316 -18.03 13.12 -0.82
CA GLY A 316 -17.54 11.95 -1.53
C GLY A 316 -18.66 10.97 -1.83
N TRP A 317 -18.52 10.25 -2.94
CA TRP A 317 -19.34 9.05 -3.19
C TRP A 317 -18.68 7.81 -2.60
N PHE A 318 -19.41 6.72 -2.46
CA PHE A 318 -18.82 5.43 -2.11
C PHE A 318 -18.02 4.89 -3.30
N ASP A 319 -16.79 4.46 -3.05
CA ASP A 319 -15.78 4.22 -4.09
C ASP A 319 -16.18 3.25 -5.21
N ILE A 320 -17.10 2.31 -4.92
CA ILE A 320 -17.60 1.32 -5.89
C ILE A 320 -19.04 1.58 -6.34
N ASN A 321 -19.72 2.57 -5.76
CA ASN A 321 -21.09 2.86 -6.12
C ASN A 321 -21.19 3.49 -7.52
N THR A 322 -22.18 3.02 -8.28
CA THR A 322 -22.58 3.67 -9.53
C THR A 322 -23.27 5.00 -9.21
N LEU A 323 -23.43 5.83 -10.25
CA LEU A 323 -24.19 7.08 -10.10
C LEU A 323 -25.65 6.82 -9.69
N GLN A 324 -26.24 5.71 -10.14
CA GLN A 324 -27.61 5.32 -9.77
C GLN A 324 -27.74 4.96 -8.28
N GLU A 325 -26.70 4.42 -7.68
CA GLU A 325 -26.65 4.05 -6.26
C GLU A 325 -26.33 5.22 -5.34
N THR A 326 -25.85 6.33 -5.91
CA THR A 326 -25.56 7.56 -5.17
C THR A 326 -26.85 8.36 -4.94
N SER A 327 -27.05 8.88 -3.72
CA SER A 327 -28.24 9.65 -3.39
C SER A 327 -28.37 10.91 -4.25
N GLU A 328 -29.59 11.31 -4.57
CA GLU A 328 -29.83 12.54 -5.35
C GLU A 328 -29.27 13.79 -4.66
N MET A 329 -29.31 13.85 -3.34
CA MET A 329 -28.71 14.95 -2.57
C MET A 329 -27.20 15.02 -2.77
N ASP A 330 -26.50 13.87 -2.72
CA ASP A 330 -25.06 13.83 -2.94
C ASP A 330 -24.69 14.21 -4.39
N LYS A 331 -25.46 13.74 -5.39
CA LYS A 331 -25.27 14.13 -6.78
C LYS A 331 -25.36 15.64 -6.96
N LEU A 332 -26.43 16.25 -6.43
CA LEU A 332 -26.66 17.69 -6.49
C LEU A 332 -25.53 18.49 -5.80
N GLU A 333 -25.10 18.03 -4.63
CA GLU A 333 -24.00 18.67 -3.88
C GLU A 333 -22.66 18.56 -4.62
N ILE A 334 -22.37 17.40 -5.24
CA ILE A 334 -21.17 17.21 -6.04
C ILE A 334 -21.22 18.08 -7.27
N GLU A 335 -22.32 18.05 -8.04
CA GLU A 335 -22.50 18.83 -9.25
C GLU A 335 -22.41 20.35 -8.98
N SER A 336 -23.07 20.82 -7.93
CA SER A 336 -23.09 22.24 -7.56
C SER A 336 -21.78 22.74 -6.93
N SER A 337 -20.87 21.85 -6.53
CA SER A 337 -19.61 22.24 -5.88
C SER A 337 -18.77 23.22 -6.72
N VAL A 338 -18.80 23.09 -8.03
CA VAL A 338 -18.09 24.00 -8.97
C VAL A 338 -18.68 25.40 -9.00
N ASN A 339 -19.95 25.56 -8.63
CA ASN A 339 -20.64 26.85 -8.60
C ASN A 339 -20.27 27.70 -7.38
N LEU A 340 -19.66 27.08 -6.35
CA LEU A 340 -19.24 27.80 -5.14
C LEU A 340 -18.04 28.73 -5.34
N CYS A 341 -17.37 28.65 -6.47
CA CYS A 341 -16.23 29.51 -6.79
C CYS A 341 -16.39 30.19 -8.17
N PRO A 342 -17.39 31.09 -8.34
CA PRO A 342 -17.65 31.75 -9.62
C PRO A 342 -16.43 32.54 -10.09
N PRO A 343 -16.21 32.65 -11.42
CA PRO A 343 -16.99 32.11 -12.53
C PRO A 343 -16.69 30.66 -12.84
N GLY A 344 -15.95 29.97 -11.98
CA GLY A 344 -15.62 28.56 -12.06
C GLY A 344 -14.24 28.24 -11.47
N PRO A 345 -13.96 26.96 -11.17
CA PRO A 345 -12.65 26.55 -10.65
C PRO A 345 -11.57 26.57 -11.73
N HIS A 346 -10.36 26.99 -11.35
CA HIS A 346 -9.17 26.85 -12.19
C HIS A 346 -8.70 25.38 -12.24
N ALA A 347 -8.89 24.65 -11.14
CA ALA A 347 -8.52 23.25 -11.03
C ALA A 347 -9.58 22.44 -10.28
N VAL A 348 -9.82 21.26 -10.79
CA VAL A 348 -10.50 20.16 -10.09
C VAL A 348 -9.45 19.15 -9.70
N LEU A 349 -9.35 18.84 -8.42
CA LEU A 349 -8.49 17.79 -7.91
C LEU A 349 -9.30 16.52 -7.73
N LEU A 350 -9.01 15.52 -8.55
CA LEU A 350 -9.61 14.21 -8.44
C LEU A 350 -8.76 13.34 -7.51
N PHE A 351 -9.28 13.06 -6.33
CA PHE A 351 -8.58 12.33 -5.28
C PHE A 351 -8.66 10.84 -5.48
N ILE A 352 -7.51 10.19 -5.60
CA ILE A 352 -7.37 8.74 -5.77
C ILE A 352 -6.38 8.20 -4.73
N PRO A 353 -6.78 7.26 -3.86
CA PRO A 353 -5.85 6.63 -2.92
C PRO A 353 -4.96 5.60 -3.63
N VAL A 354 -3.64 5.62 -3.37
CA VAL A 354 -2.69 4.64 -3.95
C VAL A 354 -2.67 3.30 -3.21
N ILE A 355 -3.41 3.18 -2.12
CA ILE A 355 -3.41 1.99 -1.26
C ILE A 355 -4.23 0.82 -1.80
N MET A 356 -4.99 1.03 -2.88
CA MET A 356 -5.88 0.03 -3.46
C MET A 356 -5.70 -0.09 -4.96
N ASN A 357 -6.07 -1.24 -5.50
CA ASN A 357 -6.15 -1.46 -6.93
C ASN A 357 -7.40 -0.78 -7.52
N ILE A 358 -7.28 -0.18 -8.70
CA ILE A 358 -8.41 0.44 -9.38
C ILE A 358 -9.04 -0.59 -10.33
N ASP A 359 -9.95 -1.35 -9.81
CA ASP A 359 -10.70 -2.33 -10.57
C ASP A 359 -11.76 -1.68 -11.50
N GLU A 360 -12.44 -2.50 -12.28
CA GLU A 360 -13.48 -2.04 -13.21
C GLU A 360 -14.63 -1.31 -12.47
N SER A 361 -15.00 -1.75 -11.27
CA SER A 361 -16.06 -1.15 -10.48
C SER A 361 -15.69 0.24 -9.99
N TYR A 362 -14.48 0.38 -9.47
CA TYR A 362 -13.95 1.68 -9.05
C TYR A 362 -13.83 2.65 -10.22
N LEU A 363 -13.26 2.18 -11.33
CA LEU A 363 -13.11 3.00 -12.54
C LEU A 363 -14.47 3.49 -13.06
N ARG A 364 -15.45 2.59 -13.12
CA ARG A 364 -16.83 2.94 -13.52
C ARG A 364 -17.41 4.01 -12.60
N SER A 365 -17.24 3.84 -11.28
CA SER A 365 -17.71 4.83 -10.30
C SER A 365 -17.13 6.21 -10.56
N VAL A 366 -15.82 6.31 -10.81
CA VAL A 366 -15.17 7.60 -11.17
C VAL A 366 -15.74 8.16 -12.45
N GLN A 367 -15.87 7.36 -13.52
CA GLN A 367 -16.38 7.80 -14.81
C GLN A 367 -17.81 8.33 -14.71
N GLU A 368 -18.69 7.61 -14.02
CA GLU A 368 -20.09 7.98 -13.86
C GLU A 368 -20.26 9.26 -13.01
N HIS A 369 -19.52 9.40 -11.91
CA HIS A 369 -19.61 10.62 -11.09
C HIS A 369 -19.00 11.83 -11.79
N MET A 370 -17.93 11.67 -12.54
CA MET A 370 -17.37 12.75 -13.36
C MET A 370 -18.31 13.16 -14.50
N SER A 371 -19.23 12.30 -14.93
CA SER A 371 -20.25 12.64 -15.93
C SER A 371 -21.35 13.58 -15.42
N LEU A 372 -21.39 13.90 -14.13
CA LEU A 372 -22.21 14.99 -13.59
C LEU A 372 -21.79 16.36 -14.15
N PHE A 373 -20.56 16.45 -14.62
CA PHE A 373 -20.01 17.67 -15.21
C PHE A 373 -19.93 17.54 -16.73
N ARG A 374 -19.79 18.68 -17.42
CA ARG A 374 -19.49 18.67 -18.86
C ARG A 374 -18.10 18.07 -19.12
N GLU A 375 -17.90 17.49 -20.29
CA GLU A 375 -16.64 16.80 -20.67
C GLU A 375 -15.39 17.69 -20.51
N GLU A 376 -15.54 19.02 -20.67
CA GLU A 376 -14.46 19.99 -20.49
C GLU A 376 -13.85 19.98 -19.09
N ILE A 377 -14.55 19.44 -18.09
CA ILE A 377 -14.02 19.33 -16.72
C ILE A 377 -12.67 18.60 -16.69
N TRP A 378 -12.49 17.60 -17.55
CA TRP A 378 -11.25 16.84 -17.61
C TRP A 378 -10.02 17.68 -17.99
N LYS A 379 -10.20 18.74 -18.79
CA LYS A 379 -9.13 19.69 -19.14
C LYS A 379 -8.65 20.49 -17.94
N HIS A 380 -9.50 20.63 -16.93
CA HIS A 380 -9.21 21.34 -15.68
C HIS A 380 -8.97 20.39 -14.50
N THR A 381 -8.87 19.09 -14.76
CA THR A 381 -8.68 18.07 -13.73
C THR A 381 -7.23 17.63 -13.62
N LEU A 382 -6.75 17.54 -12.38
CA LEU A 382 -5.47 16.98 -11.98
C LEU A 382 -5.74 15.85 -10.99
N VAL A 383 -5.13 14.68 -11.22
CA VAL A 383 -5.25 13.56 -10.29
C VAL A 383 -4.38 13.83 -9.07
N LEU A 384 -4.98 13.82 -7.88
CA LEU A 384 -4.26 13.94 -6.63
C LEU A 384 -4.21 12.57 -5.92
N PHE A 385 -3.06 11.95 -5.94
CA PHE A 385 -2.84 10.70 -5.24
C PHE A 385 -2.63 10.94 -3.75
N THR A 386 -3.44 10.26 -2.94
CA THR A 386 -3.32 10.27 -1.49
C THR A 386 -2.64 9.01 -0.97
N TYR A 387 -2.20 9.05 0.28
CA TYR A 387 -1.40 7.99 0.90
C TYR A 387 -0.06 7.72 0.17
N GLY A 388 0.59 8.77 -0.31
CA GLY A 388 1.85 8.66 -1.06
C GLY A 388 2.99 7.95 -0.32
N ASP A 389 2.97 7.97 1.01
CA ASP A 389 3.88 7.20 1.85
C ASP A 389 3.73 5.67 1.68
N TRP A 390 2.58 5.20 1.14
CA TRP A 390 2.39 3.80 0.77
C TRP A 390 3.32 3.33 -0.34
N LEU A 391 3.72 4.22 -1.23
CA LEU A 391 4.61 3.88 -2.35
C LEU A 391 6.00 3.40 -1.88
N GLY A 392 6.47 3.86 -0.72
CA GLY A 392 7.78 3.48 -0.17
C GLY A 392 8.91 3.83 -1.15
N VAL A 393 9.61 2.80 -1.63
CA VAL A 393 10.69 2.95 -2.61
C VAL A 393 10.22 2.95 -4.07
N LYS A 394 8.94 2.66 -4.31
CA LYS A 394 8.33 2.67 -5.64
C LYS A 394 7.94 4.09 -6.04
N THR A 395 7.94 4.35 -7.33
CA THR A 395 7.47 5.63 -7.89
C THR A 395 5.96 5.60 -8.15
N VAL A 396 5.34 6.76 -8.21
CA VAL A 396 3.92 6.87 -8.59
C VAL A 396 3.70 6.41 -10.03
N GLU A 397 4.70 6.61 -10.90
CA GLU A 397 4.66 6.15 -12.29
C GLU A 397 4.65 4.63 -12.39
N GLU A 398 5.39 3.92 -11.53
CA GLU A 398 5.30 2.45 -11.43
C GLU A 398 3.91 2.02 -10.97
N GLN A 399 3.31 2.73 -10.00
CA GLN A 399 1.94 2.47 -9.57
C GLN A 399 0.94 2.66 -10.72
N ILE A 400 1.06 3.76 -11.47
CA ILE A 400 0.19 4.05 -12.63
C ILE A 400 0.36 2.95 -13.69
N GLU A 401 1.59 2.60 -14.05
CA GLU A 401 1.86 1.62 -15.11
C GLU A 401 1.50 0.18 -14.71
N SER A 402 1.32 -0.10 -13.43
CA SER A 402 0.87 -1.41 -12.94
C SER A 402 -0.64 -1.60 -12.95
N ASP A 403 -1.42 -0.54 -13.15
CA ASP A 403 -2.87 -0.50 -12.97
C ASP A 403 -3.55 0.18 -14.17
N GLU A 404 -4.29 -0.59 -14.96
CA GLU A 404 -4.97 -0.09 -16.16
C GLU A 404 -6.03 0.98 -15.85
N GLY A 405 -6.68 0.89 -14.69
CA GLY A 405 -7.64 1.89 -14.24
C GLY A 405 -6.96 3.22 -13.94
N LEU A 406 -5.81 3.19 -13.26
CA LEU A 406 -5.00 4.39 -13.03
C LEU A 406 -4.48 4.99 -14.33
N GLN A 407 -4.01 4.16 -15.26
CA GLN A 407 -3.58 4.63 -16.58
C GLN A 407 -4.71 5.37 -17.29
N TRP A 408 -5.92 4.81 -17.29
CA TRP A 408 -7.07 5.45 -17.91
C TRP A 408 -7.35 6.82 -17.28
N ILE A 409 -7.43 6.90 -15.94
CA ILE A 409 -7.73 8.15 -15.22
C ILE A 409 -6.66 9.21 -15.50
N VAL A 410 -5.38 8.84 -15.38
CA VAL A 410 -4.26 9.76 -15.58
C VAL A 410 -4.17 10.23 -17.04
N ASN A 411 -4.39 9.35 -18.00
CA ASN A 411 -4.40 9.68 -19.42
C ASN A 411 -5.57 10.63 -19.75
N LYS A 412 -6.75 10.40 -19.15
CA LYS A 412 -7.93 11.29 -19.30
C LYS A 412 -7.65 12.71 -18.79
N CYS A 413 -6.78 12.82 -17.79
CA CYS A 413 -6.28 14.10 -17.26
C CYS A 413 -4.98 14.59 -17.96
N GLU A 414 -4.65 14.05 -19.14
CA GLU A 414 -3.48 14.44 -19.94
C GLU A 414 -2.14 14.37 -19.17
N ASN A 415 -1.93 13.30 -18.40
CA ASN A 415 -0.76 13.07 -17.54
C ASN A 415 -0.55 14.14 -16.46
N ARG A 416 -1.61 14.77 -15.98
CA ARG A 416 -1.53 15.69 -14.84
C ARG A 416 -1.85 14.96 -13.56
N TYR A 417 -0.87 14.80 -12.68
CA TYR A 417 -1.01 14.17 -11.38
C TYR A 417 -0.02 14.75 -10.36
N HIS A 418 -0.37 14.60 -9.10
CA HIS A 418 0.47 14.97 -7.97
C HIS A 418 0.27 13.98 -6.83
N VAL A 419 1.29 13.80 -5.99
CA VAL A 419 1.26 12.90 -4.83
C VAL A 419 1.37 13.72 -3.55
N LEU A 420 0.46 13.49 -2.62
CA LEU A 420 0.56 14.03 -1.26
C LEU A 420 0.82 12.91 -0.25
N ASN A 421 1.87 13.09 0.53
CA ASN A 421 2.20 12.20 1.65
C ASN A 421 1.41 12.57 2.90
N ASN A 422 1.05 11.56 3.70
CA ASN A 422 0.24 11.77 4.90
C ASN A 422 1.06 12.18 6.13
N LYS A 423 2.34 11.83 6.16
CA LYS A 423 3.15 11.87 7.39
C LYS A 423 3.82 13.22 7.67
N ASP A 424 4.02 14.03 6.66
CA ASP A 424 4.70 15.32 6.83
C ASP A 424 3.80 16.49 6.47
N HIS A 425 2.99 16.90 7.44
CA HIS A 425 2.15 18.09 7.34
C HIS A 425 2.96 19.41 7.32
N SER A 426 4.23 19.36 7.69
CA SER A 426 5.12 20.52 7.72
C SER A 426 5.80 20.78 6.37
N ASP A 427 5.80 19.81 5.46
CA ASP A 427 6.43 19.93 4.14
C ASP A 427 5.58 20.77 3.19
N LYS A 428 5.82 22.07 3.22
CA LYS A 428 5.19 23.04 2.31
C LYS A 428 5.59 22.85 0.84
N THR A 429 6.66 22.11 0.56
CA THR A 429 7.17 21.87 -0.80
C THR A 429 6.15 21.13 -1.64
N GLN A 430 5.44 20.15 -1.06
CA GLN A 430 4.40 19.38 -1.75
C GLN A 430 3.25 20.29 -2.23
N VAL A 431 2.81 21.21 -1.40
CA VAL A 431 1.73 22.15 -1.75
C VAL A 431 2.21 23.13 -2.81
N LYS A 432 3.43 23.66 -2.67
CA LYS A 432 4.02 24.56 -3.67
C LYS A 432 4.08 23.89 -5.04
N GLU A 433 4.58 22.66 -5.11
CA GLU A 433 4.66 21.91 -6.36
C GLU A 433 3.26 21.63 -6.95
N LEU A 434 2.26 21.36 -6.12
CA LEU A 434 0.87 21.22 -6.56
C LEU A 434 0.37 22.49 -7.22
N LEU A 435 0.59 23.64 -6.59
CA LEU A 435 0.17 24.93 -7.14
C LEU A 435 0.88 25.25 -8.46
N GLU A 436 2.17 24.94 -8.58
CA GLU A 436 2.92 25.06 -9.85
C GLU A 436 2.29 24.19 -10.95
N LYS A 437 1.93 22.93 -10.65
CA LYS A 437 1.27 22.04 -11.61
C LYS A 437 -0.11 22.53 -12.04
N ILE A 438 -0.84 23.18 -11.14
CA ILE A 438 -2.12 23.81 -11.46
C ILE A 438 -1.91 25.01 -12.42
N GLU A 439 -0.89 25.82 -12.19
CA GLU A 439 -0.54 26.92 -13.10
C GLU A 439 -0.10 26.42 -14.48
N GLU A 440 0.70 25.37 -14.52
CA GLU A 440 1.11 24.71 -15.76
C GLU A 440 -0.11 24.20 -16.55
N MET A 441 -1.07 23.57 -15.88
CA MET A 441 -2.32 23.13 -16.49
C MET A 441 -3.10 24.31 -17.06
N TRP A 442 -3.23 25.37 -16.30
CA TRP A 442 -3.88 26.60 -16.74
C TRP A 442 -3.19 27.21 -17.98
N ALA A 443 -1.86 27.27 -18.00
CA ALA A 443 -1.10 27.78 -19.14
C ALA A 443 -1.33 26.97 -20.42
N GLY A 444 -1.59 25.66 -20.27
CA GLY A 444 -1.88 24.75 -21.38
C GLY A 444 -3.30 24.81 -21.93
N ASN A 445 -4.23 25.43 -21.20
CA ASN A 445 -5.64 25.48 -21.58
C ASN A 445 -5.99 26.77 -22.32
N GLU A 446 -6.93 26.70 -23.26
CA GLU A 446 -7.50 27.89 -23.93
C GLU A 446 -8.24 28.80 -22.94
N LYS A 447 -8.98 28.18 -22.01
CA LYS A 447 -9.68 28.86 -20.91
C LYS A 447 -8.98 28.54 -19.59
N SER A 448 -8.76 29.54 -18.78
CA SER A 448 -8.05 29.41 -17.50
C SER A 448 -8.84 28.71 -16.40
N TYR A 449 -10.15 28.60 -16.55
CA TYR A 449 -11.03 27.94 -15.58
C TYR A 449 -12.17 27.21 -16.28
N TYR A 450 -12.73 26.23 -15.57
CA TYR A 450 -13.96 25.55 -15.98
C TYR A 450 -15.14 26.49 -15.78
N GLU A 451 -15.75 26.93 -16.87
CA GLU A 451 -16.89 27.84 -16.84
C GLU A 451 -18.13 27.22 -16.25
N VAL A 452 -18.72 27.82 -15.24
CA VAL A 452 -20.02 27.43 -14.69
C VAL A 452 -21.12 28.29 -15.26
N GLU A 453 -22.27 27.69 -15.53
CA GLU A 453 -23.48 28.41 -15.91
C GLU A 453 -24.04 29.05 -14.63
N LEU A 454 -24.02 30.36 -14.58
CA LEU A 454 -24.68 31.10 -13.50
C LEU A 454 -26.12 31.35 -13.99
N ASP A 455 -27.07 30.62 -13.38
CA ASP A 455 -28.51 30.92 -13.57
C ASP A 455 -28.92 32.27 -13.00
#